data_b050fdc0d705782fc44b356e9a383e32
#
_entry.id   b050fdc0d705782fc44b356e9a383e32
#
_cell.length_a   1.000
_cell.length_b   1.000
_cell.length_c   1.000
_cell.angle_alpha   90.00
_cell.angle_beta   90.00
_cell.angle_gamma   90.00
#
_symmetry.space_group_name_H-M   'P 1'
#
loop_
_entity.id
_entity.type
_entity.pdbx_description
1 polymer ?
#
loop_
_entity_poly.entity_id
_entity_poly.type
_entity_poly.pdbx_seq_one_letter_code
_entity_poly.pdbx_strand_id
1 'polypeptide(L)'
;EQIMEKRQISTTRKTKETDIQVTLNLDGSGISHIETGIGFFDHMLEGFSKHGFFDLHMECDGDLQVDSHHTIEDCGIVLGDAIKKALGDKSGIKRFGSCILPMDETLVLCAVDLSGRPYLVFDGEFTTERLGTLDTEMIREFFYAVSYSAGMNLHIKVLSPGNNHHMAEAMFKAFARALDEAVSHDPRVKGILSTKGSL
;
A
#
# COMPACT_ATOMS: atom_id res chain seq x y z
N GLU A 1 2.49 -30.45 -10.56
CA GLU A 1 2.17 -29.01 -10.50
C GLU A 1 1.34 -28.77 -9.24
N GLN A 2 1.93 -28.18 -8.19
CA GLN A 2 1.15 -27.69 -7.08
C GLN A 2 0.34 -26.50 -7.59
N ILE A 3 -0.98 -26.63 -7.58
CA ILE A 3 -1.89 -25.50 -7.79
C ILE A 3 -1.65 -24.57 -6.59
N MET A 4 -0.90 -23.48 -6.80
CA MET A 4 -0.74 -22.45 -5.77
C MET A 4 -2.10 -21.80 -5.56
N GLU A 5 -2.56 -21.80 -4.32
CA GLU A 5 -3.79 -21.14 -3.93
C GLU A 5 -3.67 -19.65 -4.24
N LYS A 6 -4.65 -19.10 -4.93
CA LYS A 6 -4.64 -17.68 -5.34
C LYS A 6 -4.74 -16.81 -4.10
N ARG A 7 -3.76 -15.91 -3.88
CA ARG A 7 -3.72 -15.00 -2.73
C ARG A 7 -4.66 -13.81 -2.96
N GLN A 8 -5.95 -14.11 -2.95
CA GLN A 8 -7.02 -13.15 -3.15
C GLN A 8 -7.93 -13.11 -1.93
N ILE A 9 -8.29 -11.91 -1.49
CA ILE A 9 -9.16 -11.69 -0.33
C ILE A 9 -10.17 -10.59 -0.62
N SER A 10 -11.37 -10.72 -0.08
CA SER A 10 -12.36 -9.64 0.00
C SER A 10 -12.62 -9.34 1.46
N THR A 11 -12.65 -8.07 1.80
CA THR A 11 -12.90 -7.60 3.16
C THR A 11 -13.70 -6.29 3.13
N THR A 12 -14.44 -6.04 4.19
CA THR A 12 -15.26 -4.86 4.35
C THR A 12 -15.01 -4.20 5.70
N ARG A 13 -15.22 -2.90 5.76
CA ARG A 13 -15.21 -2.14 7.02
C ARG A 13 -16.33 -1.11 6.97
N LYS A 14 -17.18 -1.13 7.96
CA LYS A 14 -18.25 -0.15 8.10
C LYS A 14 -18.21 0.51 9.47
N THR A 15 -18.19 1.83 9.48
CA THR A 15 -18.32 2.67 10.66
C THR A 15 -19.45 3.68 10.44
N LYS A 16 -19.57 4.67 11.31
CA LYS A 16 -20.47 5.80 11.09
C LYS A 16 -19.92 6.81 10.08
N GLU A 17 -18.61 6.72 9.79
CA GLU A 17 -17.86 7.68 8.98
C GLU A 17 -17.59 7.17 7.58
N THR A 18 -17.41 5.84 7.43
CA THR A 18 -17.04 5.20 6.16
C THR A 18 -17.70 3.85 5.97
N ASP A 19 -17.99 3.51 4.71
CA ASP A 19 -18.41 2.17 4.28
C ASP A 19 -17.47 1.73 3.15
N ILE A 20 -16.63 0.71 3.41
CA ILE A 20 -15.54 0.33 2.52
C ILE A 20 -15.62 -1.14 2.15
N GLN A 21 -15.46 -1.42 0.85
CA GLN A 21 -15.32 -2.76 0.30
C GLN A 21 -14.01 -2.85 -0.47
N VAL A 22 -13.21 -3.88 -0.19
CA VAL A 22 -11.94 -4.13 -0.86
C VAL A 22 -11.84 -5.57 -1.31
N THR A 23 -11.43 -5.78 -2.55
CA THR A 23 -10.95 -7.08 -3.04
C THR A 23 -9.52 -6.89 -3.55
N LEU A 24 -8.60 -7.66 -3.02
CA LEU A 24 -7.18 -7.62 -3.36
C LEU A 24 -6.71 -8.98 -3.82
N ASN A 25 -6.03 -9.03 -4.96
CA ASN A 25 -5.30 -10.20 -5.43
C ASN A 25 -3.81 -9.84 -5.56
N LEU A 26 -2.96 -10.45 -4.73
CA LEU A 26 -1.51 -10.25 -4.77
C LEU A 26 -0.86 -10.86 -6.02
N ASP A 27 -1.49 -11.84 -6.63
CA ASP A 27 -1.04 -12.55 -7.84
C ASP A 27 -1.81 -12.09 -9.09
N GLY A 28 -2.09 -10.79 -9.17
CA GLY A 28 -2.84 -10.17 -10.24
C GLY A 28 -2.01 -9.74 -11.43
N SER A 29 -2.60 -8.88 -12.25
CA SER A 29 -2.00 -8.28 -13.45
C SER A 29 -2.03 -6.75 -13.46
N GLY A 30 -2.46 -6.13 -12.36
CA GLY A 30 -2.55 -4.68 -12.22
C GLY A 30 -3.88 -4.10 -12.73
N ILE A 31 -4.96 -4.88 -12.64
CA ILE A 31 -6.31 -4.42 -12.96
C ILE A 31 -6.90 -3.74 -11.72
N SER A 32 -7.43 -2.53 -11.89
CA SER A 32 -8.01 -1.77 -10.79
C SER A 32 -9.40 -1.25 -11.09
N HIS A 33 -10.20 -1.14 -10.03
CA HIS A 33 -11.44 -0.38 -9.98
C HIS A 33 -11.48 0.33 -8.63
N ILE A 34 -11.31 1.64 -8.64
CA ILE A 34 -11.13 2.45 -7.42
C ILE A 34 -12.12 3.60 -7.42
N GLU A 35 -12.97 3.66 -6.40
CA GLU A 35 -13.96 4.71 -6.21
C GLU A 35 -13.98 5.15 -4.73
N THR A 36 -13.18 6.15 -4.36
CA THR A 36 -13.13 6.69 -3.00
C THR A 36 -13.79 8.05 -2.86
N GLY A 37 -14.13 8.69 -3.98
CA GLY A 37 -14.63 10.06 -4.01
C GLY A 37 -13.54 11.13 -3.98
N ILE A 38 -12.27 10.74 -3.87
CA ILE A 38 -11.10 11.61 -3.91
C ILE A 38 -10.27 11.26 -5.14
N GLY A 39 -10.42 12.03 -6.22
CA GLY A 39 -9.87 11.67 -7.53
C GLY A 39 -8.35 11.49 -7.54
N PHE A 40 -7.60 12.32 -6.83
CA PHE A 40 -6.15 12.16 -6.73
C PHE A 40 -5.76 10.87 -5.97
N PHE A 41 -6.48 10.53 -4.93
CA PHE A 41 -6.27 9.29 -4.17
C PHE A 41 -6.58 8.05 -5.01
N ASP A 42 -7.67 8.09 -5.77
CA ASP A 42 -8.01 7.03 -6.72
C ASP A 42 -6.87 6.82 -7.72
N HIS A 43 -6.33 7.90 -8.29
CA HIS A 43 -5.18 7.85 -9.19
C HIS A 43 -3.93 7.25 -8.53
N MET A 44 -3.67 7.57 -7.25
CA MET A 44 -2.54 6.97 -6.51
C MET A 44 -2.72 5.46 -6.32
N LEU A 45 -3.92 5.00 -5.97
CA LEU A 45 -4.23 3.58 -5.79
C LEU A 45 -4.24 2.80 -7.11
N GLU A 46 -4.68 3.42 -8.21
CA GLU A 46 -4.53 2.86 -9.56
C GLU A 46 -3.06 2.64 -9.92
N GLY A 47 -2.21 3.61 -9.60
CA GLY A 47 -0.74 3.51 -9.75
C GLY A 47 -0.16 2.37 -8.91
N PHE A 48 -0.58 2.25 -7.66
CA PHE A 48 -0.19 1.15 -6.78
C PHE A 48 -0.58 -0.21 -7.39
N SER A 49 -1.81 -0.37 -7.81
CA SER A 49 -2.31 -1.58 -8.45
C SER A 49 -1.48 -1.92 -9.70
N LYS A 50 -1.34 -0.97 -10.62
CA LYS A 50 -0.65 -1.16 -11.89
C LYS A 50 0.81 -1.55 -11.72
N HIS A 51 1.54 -0.81 -10.89
CA HIS A 51 2.98 -0.99 -10.73
C HIS A 51 3.37 -2.13 -9.80
N GLY A 52 2.46 -2.55 -8.93
CA GLY A 52 2.63 -3.74 -8.08
C GLY A 52 2.13 -5.03 -8.70
N PHE A 53 1.46 -4.96 -9.86
CA PHE A 53 0.75 -6.10 -10.47
C PHE A 53 -0.31 -6.70 -9.56
N PHE A 54 -0.87 -5.89 -8.68
CA PHE A 54 -2.00 -6.27 -7.83
C PHE A 54 -3.31 -5.99 -8.56
N ASP A 55 -4.27 -6.89 -8.48
CA ASP A 55 -5.64 -6.55 -8.83
C ASP A 55 -6.33 -5.97 -7.59
N LEU A 56 -6.83 -4.75 -7.71
CA LEU A 56 -7.43 -4.02 -6.59
C LEU A 56 -8.78 -3.45 -6.99
N HIS A 57 -9.82 -3.90 -6.30
CA HIS A 57 -11.13 -3.28 -6.31
C HIS A 57 -11.33 -2.61 -4.95
N MET A 58 -11.61 -1.31 -4.94
CA MET A 58 -11.87 -0.56 -3.71
C MET A 58 -12.99 0.43 -3.94
N GLU A 59 -14.04 0.31 -3.15
CA GLU A 59 -15.13 1.28 -3.07
C GLU A 59 -15.21 1.82 -1.64
N CYS A 60 -15.32 3.12 -1.50
CA CYS A 60 -15.48 3.80 -0.22
C CYS A 60 -16.53 4.89 -0.33
N ASP A 61 -17.57 4.78 0.48
CA ASP A 61 -18.51 5.86 0.75
C ASP A 61 -18.16 6.47 2.11
N GLY A 62 -17.50 7.62 2.08
CA GLY A 62 -16.98 8.31 3.27
C GLY A 62 -17.63 9.69 3.49
N ASP A 63 -17.42 10.23 4.68
CA ASP A 63 -17.93 11.52 5.12
C ASP A 63 -17.10 12.71 4.59
N LEU A 64 -16.91 12.79 3.26
CA LEU A 64 -16.09 13.79 2.58
C LEU A 64 -16.55 15.24 2.84
N GLN A 65 -17.79 15.44 3.32
CA GLN A 65 -18.27 16.75 3.77
C GLN A 65 -17.53 17.24 5.03
N VAL A 66 -16.91 16.36 5.80
CA VAL A 66 -16.03 16.70 6.92
C VAL A 66 -14.67 17.12 6.37
N ASP A 67 -13.94 16.16 5.83
CA ASP A 67 -12.69 16.31 5.07
C ASP A 67 -12.28 14.96 4.46
N SER A 68 -11.03 14.84 3.99
CA SER A 68 -10.52 13.60 3.40
C SER A 68 -9.97 12.59 4.44
N HIS A 69 -9.89 12.96 5.73
CA HIS A 69 -9.16 12.22 6.75
C HIS A 69 -9.67 10.80 6.95
N HIS A 70 -10.96 10.67 7.33
CA HIS A 70 -11.55 9.36 7.63
C HIS A 70 -11.51 8.42 6.43
N THR A 71 -11.81 8.92 5.24
CA THR A 71 -11.80 8.15 4.01
C THR A 71 -10.41 7.57 3.73
N ILE A 72 -9.36 8.38 3.76
CA ILE A 72 -7.99 7.95 3.43
C ILE A 72 -7.43 7.03 4.49
N GLU A 73 -7.58 7.37 5.77
CA GLU A 73 -7.12 6.54 6.88
C GLU A 73 -7.80 5.16 6.88
N ASP A 74 -9.11 5.13 6.77
CA ASP A 74 -9.88 3.88 6.80
C ASP A 74 -9.61 3.01 5.56
N CYS A 75 -9.43 3.61 4.38
CA CYS A 75 -8.96 2.87 3.20
C CYS A 75 -7.57 2.25 3.42
N GLY A 76 -6.67 2.96 4.09
CA GLY A 76 -5.36 2.44 4.47
C GLY A 76 -5.46 1.24 5.43
N ILE A 77 -6.33 1.34 6.45
CA ILE A 77 -6.59 0.25 7.39
C ILE A 77 -7.10 -1.00 6.66
N VAL A 78 -8.09 -0.84 5.79
CA VAL A 78 -8.70 -1.97 5.07
C VAL A 78 -7.74 -2.58 4.06
N LEU A 79 -6.95 -1.77 3.35
CA LEU A 79 -5.93 -2.26 2.43
C LEU A 79 -4.83 -3.04 3.17
N GLY A 80 -4.36 -2.53 4.31
CA GLY A 80 -3.37 -3.22 5.13
C GLY A 80 -3.90 -4.56 5.67
N ASP A 81 -5.15 -4.60 6.13
CA ASP A 81 -5.81 -5.83 6.56
C ASP A 81 -5.95 -6.84 5.41
N ALA A 82 -6.32 -6.38 4.22
CA ALA A 82 -6.41 -7.20 3.02
C ALA A 82 -5.04 -7.80 2.65
N ILE A 83 -3.97 -7.01 2.68
CA ILE A 83 -2.60 -7.49 2.45
C ILE A 83 -2.24 -8.59 3.46
N LYS A 84 -2.47 -8.35 4.74
CA LYS A 84 -2.18 -9.30 5.81
C LYS A 84 -2.92 -10.62 5.61
N LYS A 85 -4.22 -10.57 5.32
CA LYS A 85 -5.05 -11.75 5.09
C LYS A 85 -4.63 -12.52 3.84
N ALA A 86 -4.32 -11.81 2.75
CA ALA A 86 -3.89 -12.44 1.51
C ALA A 86 -2.52 -13.14 1.64
N LEU A 87 -1.63 -12.63 2.49
CA LEU A 87 -0.32 -13.24 2.75
C LEU A 87 -0.39 -14.53 3.57
N GLY A 88 -1.45 -14.73 4.34
CA GLY A 88 -1.59 -15.90 5.21
C GLY A 88 -0.43 -16.01 6.20
N ASP A 89 0.20 -17.20 6.23
CA ASP A 89 1.35 -17.49 7.10
C ASP A 89 2.70 -16.97 6.59
N LYS A 90 2.71 -16.33 5.42
CA LYS A 90 3.91 -15.79 4.76
C LYS A 90 4.95 -16.84 4.37
N SER A 91 4.55 -18.10 4.20
CA SER A 91 5.45 -19.15 3.76
C SER A 91 5.93 -18.93 2.33
N GLY A 92 7.22 -19.13 2.09
CA GLY A 92 7.83 -19.13 0.76
C GLY A 92 8.01 -17.77 0.12
N ILE A 93 7.66 -16.66 0.79
CA ILE A 93 7.84 -15.30 0.25
C ILE A 93 9.23 -14.74 0.54
N LYS A 94 9.65 -13.76 -0.26
CA LYS A 94 10.93 -13.02 -0.05
C LYS A 94 10.95 -12.22 1.23
N ARG A 95 9.79 -11.80 1.75
CA ARG A 95 9.63 -11.01 2.97
C ARG A 95 10.09 -9.56 2.84
N PHE A 96 11.26 -9.31 2.25
CA PHE A 96 11.85 -7.99 2.07
C PHE A 96 11.70 -7.51 0.63
N GLY A 97 11.44 -6.24 0.47
CA GLY A 97 11.42 -5.59 -0.84
C GLY A 97 11.85 -4.14 -0.73
N SER A 98 12.48 -3.63 -1.78
CA SER A 98 12.88 -2.24 -1.85
C SER A 98 12.84 -1.71 -3.28
N CYS A 99 12.67 -0.41 -3.41
CA CYS A 99 12.68 0.27 -4.69
C CYS A 99 13.20 1.69 -4.51
N ILE A 100 14.09 2.09 -5.41
CA ILE A 100 14.46 3.48 -5.61
C ILE A 100 13.86 3.87 -6.96
N LEU A 101 12.93 4.81 -6.95
CA LEU A 101 12.09 5.12 -8.11
C LEU A 101 12.13 6.61 -8.42
N PRO A 102 12.52 6.97 -9.65
CA PRO A 102 12.49 8.35 -10.10
C PRO A 102 11.14 8.70 -10.72
N MET A 103 10.76 9.96 -10.60
CA MET A 103 9.73 10.61 -11.40
C MET A 103 10.21 12.00 -11.73
N ASP A 104 10.75 12.16 -12.94
CA ASP A 104 11.47 13.37 -13.40
C ASP A 104 12.55 13.80 -12.38
N GLU A 105 12.41 14.97 -11.76
CA GLU A 105 13.34 15.51 -10.76
C GLU A 105 13.27 14.82 -9.40
N THR A 106 12.18 14.10 -9.14
CA THR A 106 11.92 13.46 -7.84
C THR A 106 12.52 12.06 -7.79
N LEU A 107 13.10 11.71 -6.65
CA LEU A 107 13.62 10.38 -6.38
C LEU A 107 13.13 9.91 -5.01
N VAL A 108 12.50 8.75 -4.94
CA VAL A 108 11.96 8.18 -3.70
C VAL A 108 12.51 6.78 -3.46
N LEU A 109 12.90 6.51 -2.23
CA LEU A 109 13.22 5.18 -1.73
C LEU A 109 12.03 4.63 -0.93
N CYS A 110 11.67 3.39 -1.20
CA CYS A 110 10.75 2.62 -0.35
C CYS A 110 11.39 1.28 0.01
N ALA A 111 11.30 0.90 1.28
CA ALA A 111 11.73 -0.40 1.77
C ALA A 111 10.64 -1.01 2.67
N VAL A 112 10.39 -2.31 2.49
CA VAL A 112 9.35 -3.08 3.18
C VAL A 112 9.98 -4.30 3.83
N ASP A 113 9.58 -4.57 5.08
CA ASP A 113 9.77 -5.85 5.77
C ASP A 113 8.41 -6.35 6.27
N LEU A 114 7.95 -7.47 5.73
CA LEU A 114 6.68 -8.11 6.13
C LEU A 114 6.86 -8.90 7.43
N SER A 115 7.39 -8.24 8.45
CA SER A 115 7.86 -8.83 9.69
C SER A 115 6.76 -9.20 10.70
N GLY A 116 5.52 -8.79 10.47
CA GLY A 116 4.45 -8.86 11.47
C GLY A 116 4.52 -7.75 12.53
N ARG A 117 5.56 -6.94 12.55
CA ARG A 117 5.73 -5.79 13.46
C ARG A 117 5.47 -4.48 12.72
N PRO A 118 4.47 -3.71 13.15
CA PRO A 118 4.16 -2.44 12.49
C PRO A 118 5.20 -1.36 12.84
N TYR A 119 5.69 -0.68 11.83
CA TYR A 119 6.50 0.53 12.00
C TYR A 119 6.52 1.35 10.71
N LEU A 120 6.29 2.65 10.81
CA LEU A 120 6.45 3.57 9.69
C LEU A 120 7.60 4.55 9.96
N VAL A 121 8.51 4.66 9.00
CA VAL A 121 9.43 5.79 8.87
C VAL A 121 9.05 6.53 7.59
N PHE A 122 8.65 7.78 7.73
CA PHE A 122 8.24 8.63 6.62
C PHE A 122 9.06 9.92 6.64
N ASP A 123 9.92 10.08 5.65
CA ASP A 123 10.79 11.23 5.47
C ASP A 123 10.49 11.88 4.11
N GLY A 124 9.55 12.80 4.13
CA GLY A 124 9.11 13.57 2.96
C GLY A 124 8.20 14.70 3.39
N GLU A 125 8.39 15.86 2.79
CA GLU A 125 7.61 17.06 3.07
C GLU A 125 6.93 17.56 1.79
N PHE A 126 5.65 17.87 1.90
CA PHE A 126 4.90 18.53 0.83
C PHE A 126 4.86 20.04 1.08
N THR A 127 4.99 20.83 0.02
CA THR A 127 4.97 22.28 0.06
C THR A 127 3.61 22.88 -0.30
N THR A 128 2.64 22.04 -0.67
CA THR A 128 1.25 22.41 -0.91
C THR A 128 0.32 21.67 0.04
N GLU A 129 -0.76 22.30 0.43
CA GLU A 129 -1.74 21.71 1.35
C GLU A 129 -2.55 20.59 0.70
N ARG A 130 -2.76 20.68 -0.63
CA ARG A 130 -3.63 19.76 -1.37
C ARG A 130 -3.07 19.40 -2.73
N LEU A 131 -3.44 18.19 -3.16
CA LEU A 131 -3.32 17.70 -4.52
C LEU A 131 -4.73 17.27 -4.98
N GLY A 132 -5.36 18.09 -5.84
CA GLY A 132 -6.80 17.97 -6.07
C GLY A 132 -7.56 18.19 -4.76
N THR A 133 -8.39 17.23 -4.38
CA THR A 133 -9.13 17.25 -3.10
C THR A 133 -8.47 16.39 -2.00
N LEU A 134 -7.28 15.86 -2.25
CA LEU A 134 -6.50 15.13 -1.26
C LEU A 134 -5.65 16.11 -0.43
N ASP A 135 -5.86 16.12 0.89
CA ASP A 135 -4.97 16.84 1.81
C ASP A 135 -3.62 16.11 1.90
N THR A 136 -2.52 16.81 1.62
CA THR A 136 -1.19 16.18 1.51
C THR A 136 -0.71 15.55 2.81
N GLU A 137 -1.14 16.07 3.97
CA GLU A 137 -0.84 15.46 5.28
C GLU A 137 -1.40 14.03 5.40
N MET A 138 -2.45 13.70 4.64
CA MET A 138 -3.07 12.37 4.65
C MET A 138 -2.25 11.31 3.93
N ILE A 139 -1.26 11.68 3.13
CA ILE A 139 -0.38 10.70 2.47
C ILE A 139 0.42 9.92 3.52
N ARG A 140 1.01 10.61 4.50
CA ARG A 140 1.68 9.96 5.62
C ARG A 140 0.71 9.08 6.44
N GLU A 141 -0.48 9.59 6.73
CA GLU A 141 -1.49 8.85 7.50
C GLU A 141 -1.97 7.60 6.78
N PHE A 142 -2.10 7.65 5.46
CA PHE A 142 -2.40 6.47 4.65
C PHE A 142 -1.33 5.38 4.82
N PHE A 143 -0.05 5.72 4.64
CA PHE A 143 1.05 4.75 4.80
C PHE A 143 1.19 4.26 6.24
N TYR A 144 0.90 5.12 7.22
CA TYR A 144 0.81 4.72 8.62
C TYR A 144 -0.26 3.65 8.82
N ALA A 145 -1.48 3.91 8.36
CA ALA A 145 -2.61 2.98 8.47
C ALA A 145 -2.30 1.63 7.79
N VAL A 146 -1.73 1.65 6.59
CA VAL A 146 -1.33 0.43 5.87
C VAL A 146 -0.28 -0.35 6.64
N SER A 147 0.78 0.31 7.12
CA SER A 147 1.89 -0.35 7.81
C SER A 147 1.44 -1.01 9.11
N TYR A 148 0.59 -0.33 9.89
CA TYR A 148 0.07 -0.85 11.15
C TYR A 148 -0.95 -1.96 10.94
N SER A 149 -1.86 -1.81 10.01
CA SER A 149 -2.89 -2.81 9.73
C SER A 149 -2.32 -4.08 9.09
N ALA A 150 -1.34 -3.94 8.21
CA ALA A 150 -0.66 -5.08 7.59
C ALA A 150 0.37 -5.75 8.51
N GLY A 151 0.89 -5.05 9.50
CA GLY A 151 1.98 -5.54 10.34
C GLY A 151 3.30 -5.57 9.58
N MET A 152 3.67 -4.45 8.93
CA MET A 152 4.93 -4.33 8.20
C MET A 152 5.78 -3.16 8.71
N ASN A 153 7.09 -3.30 8.58
CA ASN A 153 7.96 -2.13 8.60
C ASN A 153 7.92 -1.50 7.22
N LEU A 154 7.65 -0.23 7.16
CA LEU A 154 7.56 0.55 5.93
C LEU A 154 8.42 1.81 6.07
N HIS A 155 9.41 1.95 5.21
CA HIS A 155 10.23 3.13 5.12
C HIS A 155 9.97 3.80 3.77
N ILE A 156 9.62 5.08 3.81
CA ILE A 156 9.50 5.93 2.62
C ILE A 156 10.36 7.15 2.84
N LYS A 157 11.27 7.39 1.92
CA LYS A 157 12.21 8.50 1.99
C LYS A 157 12.32 9.22 0.65
N VAL A 158 12.09 10.51 0.65
CA VAL A 158 12.35 11.36 -0.51
C VAL A 158 13.83 11.69 -0.54
N LEU A 159 14.55 11.15 -1.52
CA LEU A 159 15.98 11.37 -1.72
C LEU A 159 16.24 12.66 -2.49
N SER A 160 15.36 12.99 -3.45
CA SER A 160 15.38 14.24 -4.21
C SER A 160 13.97 14.77 -4.29
N PRO A 161 13.66 15.89 -3.62
CA PRO A 161 12.32 16.48 -3.66
C PRO A 161 12.11 17.25 -4.97
N GLY A 162 10.84 17.50 -5.28
CA GLY A 162 10.43 18.26 -6.45
C GLY A 162 8.95 18.62 -6.42
N ASN A 163 8.29 18.48 -7.54
CA ASN A 163 6.86 18.70 -7.67
C ASN A 163 6.08 17.79 -6.70
N ASN A 164 5.11 18.34 -5.98
CA ASN A 164 4.35 17.59 -4.97
C ASN A 164 3.58 16.40 -5.54
N HIS A 165 3.00 16.57 -6.74
CA HIS A 165 2.33 15.46 -7.46
C HIS A 165 3.34 14.34 -7.77
N HIS A 166 4.52 14.70 -8.31
CA HIS A 166 5.58 13.73 -8.61
C HIS A 166 6.06 13.00 -7.35
N MET A 167 6.22 13.71 -6.22
CA MET A 167 6.60 13.08 -4.95
C MET A 167 5.56 12.07 -4.48
N ALA A 168 4.28 12.46 -4.46
CA ALA A 168 3.21 11.56 -4.06
C ALA A 168 3.13 10.33 -4.97
N GLU A 169 3.11 10.53 -6.26
CA GLU A 169 3.03 9.44 -7.24
C GLU A 169 4.26 8.52 -7.17
N ALA A 170 5.46 9.06 -7.02
CA ALA A 170 6.68 8.27 -6.82
C ALA A 170 6.63 7.43 -5.53
N MET A 171 6.05 7.95 -4.44
CA MET A 171 5.86 7.21 -3.20
C MET A 171 4.95 5.99 -3.39
N PHE A 172 3.80 6.16 -4.03
CA PHE A 172 2.86 5.06 -4.27
C PHE A 172 3.42 4.01 -5.24
N LYS A 173 4.12 4.44 -6.30
CA LYS A 173 4.79 3.52 -7.23
C LYS A 173 5.95 2.77 -6.56
N ALA A 174 6.79 3.45 -5.79
CA ALA A 174 7.90 2.83 -5.07
C ALA A 174 7.40 1.82 -4.04
N PHE A 175 6.33 2.15 -3.32
CA PHE A 175 5.67 1.22 -2.39
C PHE A 175 5.12 -0.01 -3.13
N ALA A 176 4.45 0.19 -4.25
CA ALA A 176 3.94 -0.91 -5.08
C ALA A 176 5.06 -1.87 -5.51
N ARG A 177 6.17 -1.32 -6.00
CA ARG A 177 7.33 -2.10 -6.45
C ARG A 177 8.02 -2.85 -5.31
N ALA A 178 8.22 -2.18 -4.18
CA ALA A 178 8.81 -2.80 -2.98
C ALA A 178 7.92 -3.91 -2.42
N LEU A 179 6.61 -3.69 -2.37
CA LEU A 179 5.66 -4.69 -1.88
C LEU A 179 5.56 -5.89 -2.84
N ASP A 180 5.54 -5.67 -4.16
CA ASP A 180 5.56 -6.74 -5.17
C ASP A 180 6.77 -7.67 -4.98
N GLU A 181 7.94 -7.10 -4.76
CA GLU A 181 9.14 -7.89 -4.44
C GLU A 181 8.96 -8.68 -3.13
N ALA A 182 8.53 -8.02 -2.06
CA ALA A 182 8.40 -8.63 -0.73
C ALA A 182 7.41 -9.80 -0.68
N VAL A 183 6.29 -9.69 -1.41
CA VAL A 183 5.24 -10.73 -1.46
C VAL A 183 5.56 -11.86 -2.44
N SER A 184 6.53 -11.68 -3.32
CA SER A 184 6.90 -12.66 -4.32
C SER A 184 7.50 -13.91 -3.69
N HIS A 185 7.19 -15.08 -4.27
CA HIS A 185 7.77 -16.34 -3.83
C HIS A 185 9.23 -16.47 -4.27
N ASP A 186 10.05 -17.03 -3.39
CA ASP A 186 11.41 -17.46 -3.70
C ASP A 186 11.51 -18.97 -3.45
N PRO A 187 11.81 -19.80 -4.45
CA PRO A 187 11.85 -21.26 -4.29
C PRO A 187 12.92 -21.76 -3.30
N ARG A 188 13.87 -20.91 -2.94
CA ARG A 188 14.87 -21.21 -1.92
C ARG A 188 14.35 -21.05 -0.49
N VAL A 189 13.26 -20.28 -0.29
CA VAL A 189 12.63 -20.08 1.01
C VAL A 189 11.74 -21.28 1.32
N LYS A 190 12.17 -22.09 2.29
CA LYS A 190 11.41 -23.23 2.79
C LYS A 190 10.70 -22.85 4.09
N GLY A 191 9.38 -22.72 4.02
CA GLY A 191 8.59 -22.22 5.15
C GLY A 191 8.72 -20.70 5.30
N ILE A 192 8.81 -20.22 6.54
CA ILE A 192 8.84 -18.81 6.88
C ILE A 192 10.29 -18.30 6.94
N LEU A 193 10.60 -17.22 6.23
CA LEU A 193 11.95 -16.61 6.21
C LEU A 193 12.20 -15.84 7.53
N SER A 194 12.45 -16.57 8.59
CA SER A 194 12.75 -16.04 9.91
C SER A 194 13.55 -17.05 10.72
N THR A 195 14.59 -16.59 11.41
CA THR A 195 15.34 -17.43 12.36
C THR A 195 14.51 -17.86 13.57
N LYS A 196 13.37 -17.17 13.81
CA LYS A 196 12.41 -17.52 14.87
C LYS A 196 11.39 -18.57 14.43
N GLY A 197 11.29 -18.85 13.11
CA GLY A 197 10.28 -19.73 12.54
C GLY A 197 8.85 -19.16 12.48
N SER A 198 8.69 -17.87 12.76
CA SER A 198 7.41 -17.15 12.69
C SER A 198 7.62 -15.67 12.34
N LEU A 199 6.56 -15.04 11.82
CA LEU A 199 6.47 -13.60 11.52
C LEU A 199 5.13 -13.04 12.02
#